data_1e1e0158a6969d40e5601d587e38da5b
#
_entry.id   1e1e0158a6969d40e5601d587e38da5b
#
_cell.length_a   1.000
_cell.length_b   1.000
_cell.length_c   1.000
_cell.angle_alpha   90.00
_cell.angle_beta   90.00
_cell.angle_gamma   90.00
#
_symmetry.space_group_name_H-M   'P 1'
#
loop_
_entity.id
_entity.type
_entity.pdbx_description
1 polymer ?
#
loop_
_entity_poly.entity_id
_entity_poly.type
_entity_poly.pdbx_seq_one_letter_code
_entity_poly.pdbx_strand_id
1 'polypeptide(L)'
;MYDEGRPTTMFQPIDQIKTGIRLKAMLKEAGYDVRYIQEYLHLSCPQSIYRWFKGRVLPSVEHLCALSKLLNVHMEDLLVLEGESLIHSMIEFVNNPTTKRLLTYAKYLQKVA
;
A
#
# COMPACT_ATOMS: atom_id res chain seq x y z
N MET A 1 -31.72 8.44 5.06
CA MET A 1 -31.58 7.94 5.04
C MET A 1 -31.24 7.84 5.08
N TYR A 2 -31.09 7.45 5.00
CA TYR A 2 -30.95 6.96 4.92
C TYR A 2 -30.65 6.33 5.01
N ASP A 3 -30.61 5.91 5.12
CA ASP A 3 -30.41 5.14 5.17
C ASP A 3 -30.42 4.56 5.37
N GLU A 4 -30.90 4.24 5.57
CA GLU A 4 -31.12 3.48 5.70
C GLU A 4 -30.43 2.67 5.64
N GLY A 5 -30.44 2.11 5.52
CA GLY A 5 -29.64 1.14 5.25
C GLY A 5 -28.26 1.49 5.32
N ARG A 6 -27.93 2.19 5.20
CA ARG A 6 -26.83 2.48 5.29
C ARG A 6 -26.36 2.55 6.40
N PRO A 7 -26.74 2.35 7.00
CA PRO A 7 -26.11 2.51 7.96
C PRO A 7 -25.23 2.18 8.55
N THR A 8 -25.47 1.57 8.46
CA THR A 8 -24.26 0.95 8.70
C THR A 8 -23.17 1.45 7.86
N THR A 9 -23.48 2.22 6.89
CA THR A 9 -22.47 2.84 6.11
C THR A 9 -21.92 3.99 6.86
N MET A 10 -21.25 3.68 7.89
CA MET A 10 -20.58 4.65 8.69
C MET A 10 -19.25 4.99 8.07
N PHE A 11 -18.75 6.18 8.37
CA PHE A 11 -17.42 6.55 8.00
C PHE A 11 -16.43 5.58 8.62
N GLN A 12 -15.52 5.03 7.81
CA GLN A 12 -14.48 4.13 8.29
C GLN A 12 -13.14 4.81 8.11
N PRO A 13 -12.48 5.19 9.20
CA PRO A 13 -11.15 5.81 9.08
C PRO A 13 -10.12 4.80 8.59
N ILE A 14 -9.02 5.33 8.10
CA ILE A 14 -7.90 4.51 7.67
C ILE A 14 -7.11 4.08 8.91
N ASP A 15 -6.76 2.81 8.98
CA ASP A 15 -5.90 2.29 10.03
C ASP A 15 -4.46 2.54 9.62
N GLN A 16 -3.82 3.54 10.23
CA GLN A 16 -2.49 3.97 9.83
C GLN A 16 -1.44 2.88 10.06
N ILE A 17 -1.57 2.15 11.15
CA ILE A 17 -0.59 1.12 11.48
C ILE A 17 -0.66 -0.03 10.49
N LYS A 18 -1.87 -0.52 10.25
CA LYS A 18 -2.05 -1.63 9.30
C LYS A 18 -1.71 -1.20 7.88
N THR A 19 -2.03 0.04 7.52
CA THR A 19 -1.66 0.57 6.22
C THR A 19 -0.14 0.60 6.07
N GLY A 20 0.57 1.01 7.11
CA GLY A 20 2.03 1.02 7.08
C GLY A 20 2.62 -0.36 6.89
N ILE A 21 2.07 -1.35 7.59
CA ILE A 21 2.51 -2.74 7.45
C ILE A 21 2.26 -3.24 6.03
N ARG A 22 1.07 -2.97 5.51
CA ARG A 22 0.72 -3.39 4.16
C ARG A 22 1.62 -2.75 3.12
N LEU A 23 1.83 -1.45 3.25
CA LEU A 23 2.66 -0.72 2.28
C LEU A 23 4.09 -1.25 2.28
N LYS A 24 4.65 -1.49 3.46
CA LYS A 24 5.98 -2.04 3.57
C LYS A 24 6.06 -3.42 2.91
N ALA A 25 5.06 -4.26 3.17
CA ALA A 25 5.04 -5.59 2.60
C ALA A 25 4.94 -5.55 1.07
N MET A 26 4.09 -4.68 0.54
CA MET A 26 3.90 -4.58 -0.90
C MET A 26 5.18 -4.11 -1.60
N LEU A 27 5.83 -3.11 -1.03
CA LEU A 27 7.05 -2.58 -1.63
C LEU A 27 8.18 -3.60 -1.55
N LYS A 28 8.28 -4.31 -0.44
CA LYS A 28 9.30 -5.33 -0.27
C LYS A 28 9.07 -6.49 -1.25
N GLU A 29 7.82 -6.94 -1.39
CA GLU A 29 7.51 -8.01 -2.33
C GLU A 29 7.81 -7.61 -3.76
N ALA A 30 7.62 -6.35 -4.09
CA ALA A 30 7.91 -5.86 -5.43
C ALA A 30 9.41 -5.63 -5.66
N GLY A 31 10.22 -5.76 -4.62
CA GLY A 31 11.67 -5.64 -4.76
C GLY A 31 12.23 -4.24 -4.59
N TYR A 32 11.44 -3.32 -4.02
CA TYR A 32 11.88 -1.94 -3.83
C TYR A 32 12.34 -1.74 -2.39
N ASP A 33 13.55 -1.19 -2.23
CA ASP A 33 14.03 -0.84 -0.90
C ASP A 33 13.76 0.64 -0.62
N VAL A 34 14.05 1.05 0.61
CA VAL A 34 13.77 2.41 1.05
C VAL A 34 14.54 3.43 0.21
N ARG A 35 15.78 3.11 -0.14
CA ARG A 35 16.60 4.03 -0.91
C ARG A 35 16.00 4.26 -2.30
N TYR A 36 15.53 3.21 -2.93
CA TYR A 36 14.91 3.35 -4.24
C TYR A 36 13.66 4.21 -4.15
N ILE A 37 12.84 3.96 -3.13
CA ILE A 37 11.60 4.72 -2.94
C ILE A 37 11.92 6.20 -2.69
N GLN A 38 12.93 6.46 -1.87
CA GLN A 38 13.36 7.83 -1.58
C GLN A 38 13.73 8.56 -2.86
N GLU A 39 14.51 7.91 -3.71
CA GLU A 39 14.92 8.52 -4.98
C GLU A 39 13.76 8.67 -5.94
N TYR A 40 12.89 7.67 -5.99
CA TYR A 40 11.74 7.70 -6.88
C TYR A 40 10.80 8.86 -6.53
N LEU A 41 10.62 9.12 -5.24
CA LEU A 41 9.72 10.17 -4.78
C LEU A 41 10.42 11.51 -4.60
N HIS A 42 11.70 11.58 -4.89
CA HIS A 42 12.51 12.80 -4.73
C HIS A 42 12.48 13.34 -3.31
N LEU A 43 12.54 12.44 -2.33
CA LEU A 43 12.58 12.84 -0.94
C LEU A 43 14.00 13.15 -0.51
N SER A 44 14.17 14.21 0.27
CA SER A 44 15.50 14.60 0.75
C SER A 44 16.06 13.63 1.78
N CYS A 45 15.19 12.89 2.47
CA CYS A 45 15.62 11.94 3.48
C CYS A 45 14.60 10.80 3.58
N PRO A 46 14.98 9.65 4.16
CA PRO A 46 14.08 8.51 4.22
C PRO A 46 13.13 8.50 5.41
N GLN A 47 13.19 9.52 6.28
CA GLN A 47 12.38 9.53 7.49
C GLN A 47 10.90 9.42 7.22
N SER A 48 10.42 10.09 6.17
CA SER A 48 8.99 10.03 5.83
C SER A 48 8.55 8.59 5.56
N ILE A 49 9.37 7.85 4.83
CA ILE A 49 9.05 6.47 4.47
C ILE A 49 8.98 5.61 5.73
N TYR A 50 9.93 5.77 6.63
CA TYR A 50 9.90 5.02 7.88
C TYR A 50 8.69 5.37 8.73
N ARG A 51 8.27 6.63 8.73
CA ARG A 51 7.07 7.03 9.45
C ARG A 51 5.81 6.37 8.88
N TRP A 52 5.76 6.25 7.55
CA TRP A 52 4.64 5.54 6.93
C TRP A 52 4.61 4.09 7.39
N PHE A 53 5.76 3.42 7.36
CA PHE A 53 5.84 2.01 7.73
C PHE A 53 5.49 1.78 9.18
N LYS A 54 5.79 2.74 10.05
CA LYS A 54 5.47 2.62 11.47
C LYS A 54 4.05 3.06 11.81
N GLY A 55 3.33 3.56 10.83
CA GLY A 55 1.96 3.98 11.06
C GLY A 55 1.82 5.30 11.80
N ARG A 56 2.87 6.12 11.79
CA ARG A 56 2.82 7.42 12.47
C ARG A 56 2.13 8.47 11.62
N VAL A 57 2.24 8.35 10.31
CA VAL A 57 1.64 9.30 9.38
C VAL A 57 1.38 8.57 8.07
N LEU A 58 0.37 9.00 7.36
CA LEU A 58 0.06 8.45 6.05
C LEU A 58 0.81 9.23 4.98
N PRO A 59 1.15 8.58 3.85
CA PRO A 59 1.70 9.31 2.72
C PRO A 59 0.68 10.35 2.23
N SER A 60 1.18 11.44 1.68
CA SER A 60 0.30 12.42 1.06
C SER A 60 -0.37 11.81 -0.16
N VAL A 61 -1.40 12.50 -0.66
CA VAL A 61 -2.10 12.01 -1.85
C VAL A 61 -1.14 11.89 -3.03
N GLU A 62 -0.24 12.84 -3.18
CA GLU A 62 0.76 12.79 -4.25
C GLU A 62 1.65 11.56 -4.12
N HIS A 63 2.11 11.28 -2.92
CA HIS A 63 2.97 10.12 -2.70
C HIS A 63 2.20 8.82 -2.88
N LEU A 64 0.95 8.78 -2.42
CA LEU A 64 0.11 7.60 -2.64
C LEU A 64 -0.09 7.34 -4.13
N CYS A 65 -0.34 8.41 -4.88
CA CYS A 65 -0.52 8.29 -6.32
C CYS A 65 0.75 7.74 -6.99
N ALA A 66 1.91 8.28 -6.60
CA ALA A 66 3.18 7.82 -7.15
C ALA A 66 3.45 6.36 -6.79
N LEU A 67 3.17 5.98 -5.54
CA LEU A 67 3.38 4.59 -5.11
C LEU A 67 2.42 3.64 -5.81
N SER A 68 1.19 4.06 -6.05
CA SER A 68 0.23 3.22 -6.75
C SER A 68 0.70 2.95 -8.18
N LYS A 69 1.28 3.94 -8.82
CA LYS A 69 1.82 3.77 -10.16
C LYS A 69 3.06 2.89 -10.15
N LEU A 70 3.91 3.07 -9.16
CA LEU A 70 5.10 2.23 -9.03
C LEU A 70 4.73 0.77 -8.85
N LEU A 71 3.70 0.49 -8.06
CA LEU A 71 3.25 -0.87 -7.77
C LEU A 71 2.19 -1.36 -8.76
N ASN A 72 1.72 -0.47 -9.64
CA ASN A 72 0.68 -0.80 -10.63
C ASN A 72 -0.58 -1.33 -9.97
N VAL A 73 -1.03 -0.65 -8.95
CA VAL A 73 -2.27 -0.94 -8.23
C VAL A 73 -3.04 0.36 -8.05
N HIS A 74 -4.29 0.25 -7.60
CA HIS A 74 -5.07 1.44 -7.28
C HIS A 74 -4.63 2.01 -5.94
N MET A 75 -4.80 3.33 -5.77
CA MET A 75 -4.42 3.98 -4.52
C MET A 75 -5.11 3.36 -3.32
N GLU A 76 -6.38 3.02 -3.47
CA GLU A 76 -7.13 2.45 -2.36
C GLU A 76 -6.66 1.05 -1.98
N ASP A 77 -5.94 0.37 -2.87
CA ASP A 77 -5.37 -0.94 -2.55
C ASP A 77 -4.21 -0.81 -1.57
N LEU A 78 -3.67 0.37 -1.41
CA LEU A 78 -2.59 0.63 -0.47
C LEU A 78 -3.08 0.86 0.95
N LEU A 79 -4.38 1.08 1.12
CA LEU A 79 -4.94 1.54 2.38
C LEU A 79 -5.71 0.42 3.06
N VAL A 80 -5.64 0.38 4.39
CA VAL A 80 -6.42 -0.56 5.21
C VAL A 80 -7.35 0.28 6.08
N LEU A 81 -8.64 -0.04 6.03
CA LEU A 81 -9.63 0.67 6.84
C LEU A 81 -9.68 0.06 8.23
N GLU A 82 -10.08 0.88 9.19
CA GLU A 82 -10.28 0.37 10.54
C GLU A 82 -11.37 -0.68 10.53
N GLY A 83 -11.16 -1.73 11.31
CA GLY A 83 -12.09 -2.83 11.35
C GLY A 83 -11.79 -3.94 10.36
N GLU A 84 -10.91 -3.70 9.38
CA GLU A 84 -10.51 -4.74 8.45
C GLU A 84 -9.39 -5.60 9.06
N SER A 85 -9.45 -6.89 8.75
CA SER A 85 -8.36 -7.78 9.12
C SER A 85 -7.20 -7.55 8.15
N LEU A 86 -5.99 -7.38 8.71
CA LEU A 86 -4.81 -7.23 7.88
C LEU A 86 -4.59 -8.48 7.02
N ILE A 87 -4.84 -9.65 7.60
CA ILE A 87 -4.70 -10.90 6.86
C ILE A 87 -5.65 -10.94 5.68
N HIS A 88 -6.90 -10.54 5.90
CA HIS A 88 -7.89 -10.49 4.81
C HIS A 88 -7.44 -9.54 3.71
N SER A 89 -6.98 -8.35 4.09
CA SER A 89 -6.49 -7.37 3.13
C SER A 89 -5.31 -7.92 2.33
N MET A 90 -4.40 -8.61 2.99
CA MET A 90 -3.25 -9.18 2.31
C MET A 90 -3.65 -10.29 1.35
N ILE A 91 -4.66 -11.08 1.73
CA ILE A 91 -5.16 -12.13 0.84
C ILE A 91 -5.79 -11.50 -0.40
N GLU A 92 -6.59 -10.46 -0.22
CA GLU A 92 -7.18 -9.77 -1.36
C GLU A 92 -6.11 -9.20 -2.29
N PHE A 93 -5.06 -8.63 -1.70
CA PHE A 93 -3.95 -8.11 -2.47
C PHE A 93 -3.29 -9.22 -3.31
N VAL A 94 -3.00 -10.35 -2.69
CA VAL A 94 -2.36 -11.46 -3.36
C VAL A 94 -3.23 -12.03 -4.48
N ASN A 95 -4.54 -12.04 -4.29
CA ASN A 95 -5.47 -12.63 -5.26
C ASN A 95 -5.86 -11.66 -6.37
N ASN A 96 -5.51 -10.38 -6.25
CA ASN A 96 -5.80 -9.39 -7.28
C ASN A 96 -4.99 -9.72 -8.54
N PRO A 97 -5.60 -9.83 -9.72
CA PRO A 97 -4.87 -10.22 -10.93
C PRO A 97 -3.72 -9.28 -11.26
N THR A 98 -3.91 -7.97 -11.09
CA THR A 98 -2.86 -7.01 -11.37
C THR A 98 -1.68 -7.21 -10.42
N THR A 99 -1.96 -7.41 -9.13
CA THR A 99 -0.93 -7.63 -8.15
C THR A 99 -0.19 -8.93 -8.40
N LYS A 100 -0.91 -9.99 -8.76
CA LYS A 100 -0.29 -11.27 -9.06
C LYS A 100 0.68 -11.14 -10.23
N ARG A 101 0.28 -10.43 -11.27
CA ARG A 101 1.15 -10.23 -12.42
C ARG A 101 2.38 -9.43 -12.03
N LEU A 102 2.20 -8.40 -11.21
CA LEU A 102 3.32 -7.59 -10.76
C LEU A 102 4.33 -8.42 -9.98
N LEU A 103 3.85 -9.23 -9.03
CA LEU A 103 4.73 -10.06 -8.23
C LEU A 103 5.45 -11.10 -9.08
N THR A 104 4.73 -11.72 -10.01
CA THR A 104 5.32 -12.72 -10.91
C THR A 104 6.40 -12.09 -11.77
N TYR A 105 6.12 -10.91 -12.30
CA TYR A 105 7.07 -10.20 -13.14
C TYR A 105 8.31 -9.81 -12.36
N ALA A 106 8.13 -9.31 -11.15
CA ALA A 106 9.26 -8.94 -10.31
C ALA A 106 10.15 -10.14 -10.00
N LYS A 107 9.53 -11.27 -9.69
CA LYS A 107 10.29 -12.49 -9.42
C LYS A 107 11.02 -12.97 -10.65
N TYR A 108 10.40 -12.86 -11.82
CA TYR A 108 11.04 -13.23 -13.07
C TYR A 108 12.28 -12.37 -13.31
N LEU A 109 12.15 -11.07 -13.12
CA LEU A 109 13.28 -10.17 -13.31
C LEU A 109 14.42 -10.48 -12.36
N GLN A 110 14.12 -10.86 -11.14
CA GLN A 110 15.16 -11.24 -10.19
C GLN A 110 15.91 -12.48 -10.63
N LYS A 111 15.24 -13.40 -11.29
CA LYS A 111 15.88 -14.63 -11.77
C LYS A 111 16.82 -14.38 -12.93
N VAL A 112 16.46 -13.45 -13.81
CA VAL A 112 17.25 -13.23 -15.02
C VAL A 112 18.28 -12.12 -14.86
N ALA A 113 18.15 -11.35 -13.78
CA ALA A 113 19.13 -10.32 -13.48
C ALA A 113 20.29 -10.91 -12.71
#